data_16c4e011cebcee7e32bf634a658085dc
#
_entry.id   16c4e011cebcee7e32bf634a658085dc
#
_cell.length_a   1.000
_cell.length_b   1.000
_cell.length_c   1.000
_cell.angle_alpha   90.00
_cell.angle_beta   90.00
_cell.angle_gamma   90.00
#
_symmetry.space_group_name_H-M   'P 1'
#
loop_
_entity.id
_entity.type
_entity.pdbx_description
1 polymer ?
#
loop_
_entity_poly.entity_id
_entity_poly.type
_entity_poly.pdbx_seq_one_letter_code
_entity_poly.pdbx_strand_id
1 'polypeptide(L)'
;MEVFAIDKDMRLVERASNFATKAVCMYITNIDAFDGIPVGYFDVCVVGIGESVSVSIITCLALKEAGVNYVIAKAGDKLHKRILEKLDVDEIVLPEEYLGVMTAKSILESKDLKKI
;
A
#
# COMPACT_ATOMS: atom_id res chain seq x y z
N MET A 1 -9.77 0.09 -13.62
CA MET A 1 -8.51 -0.36 -12.95
C MET A 1 -8.83 -1.34 -11.84
N GLU A 2 -8.22 -2.49 -11.87
CA GLU A 2 -8.44 -3.53 -10.87
C GLU A 2 -7.45 -3.36 -9.71
N VAL A 3 -7.95 -3.15 -8.50
CA VAL A 3 -7.14 -2.87 -7.32
C VAL A 3 -7.32 -3.96 -6.27
N PHE A 4 -6.21 -4.47 -5.76
CA PHE A 4 -6.18 -5.45 -4.68
C PHE A 4 -5.59 -4.77 -3.43
N ALA A 5 -6.35 -4.73 -2.35
CA ALA A 5 -5.92 -4.09 -1.10
C ALA A 5 -5.74 -5.15 0.00
N ILE A 6 -4.63 -5.07 0.70
CA ILE A 6 -4.27 -6.00 1.76
C ILE A 6 -4.01 -5.24 3.06
N ASP A 7 -4.69 -5.64 4.12
CA ASP A 7 -4.40 -5.16 5.47
C ASP A 7 -4.79 -6.25 6.46
N LYS A 8 -4.13 -6.28 7.61
CA LYS A 8 -4.48 -7.22 8.67
C LYS A 8 -5.62 -6.71 9.56
N ASP A 9 -5.94 -5.42 9.49
CA ASP A 9 -7.00 -4.82 10.27
C ASP A 9 -8.32 -4.93 9.51
N MET A 10 -9.25 -5.74 10.03
CA MET A 10 -10.53 -5.97 9.40
C MET A 10 -11.33 -4.67 9.16
N ARG A 11 -11.20 -3.70 10.06
CA ARG A 11 -11.91 -2.43 9.90
C ARG A 11 -11.40 -1.64 8.69
N LEU A 12 -10.08 -1.69 8.46
CA LEU A 12 -9.47 -1.03 7.31
C LEU A 12 -9.83 -1.76 6.02
N VAL A 13 -9.88 -3.09 6.07
CA VAL A 13 -10.30 -3.90 4.92
C VAL A 13 -11.74 -3.57 4.54
N GLU A 14 -12.64 -3.47 5.51
CA GLU A 14 -14.04 -3.10 5.26
C GLU A 14 -14.15 -1.72 4.60
N ARG A 15 -13.36 -0.75 5.06
CA ARG A 15 -13.33 0.58 4.47
C ARG A 15 -12.76 0.55 3.05
N ALA A 16 -11.68 -0.19 2.85
CA ALA A 16 -11.04 -0.32 1.53
C ALA A 16 -11.95 -1.01 0.52
N SER A 17 -12.86 -1.88 0.96
CA SER A 17 -13.77 -2.60 0.08
C SER A 17 -14.70 -1.66 -0.71
N ASN A 18 -14.87 -0.41 -0.27
CA ASN A 18 -15.65 0.59 -0.98
C ASN A 18 -14.95 1.13 -2.22
N PHE A 19 -13.64 0.96 -2.32
CA PHE A 19 -12.81 1.54 -3.38
C PHE A 19 -12.07 0.49 -4.19
N ALA A 20 -11.66 -0.59 -3.55
CA ALA A 20 -10.87 -1.64 -4.18
C ALA A 20 -11.79 -2.67 -4.83
N THR A 21 -11.36 -3.25 -5.93
CA THR A 21 -12.02 -4.39 -6.55
C THR A 21 -12.10 -5.55 -5.59
N LYS A 22 -11.03 -5.77 -4.84
CA LYS A 22 -10.98 -6.78 -3.80
C LYS A 22 -10.18 -6.26 -2.61
N ALA A 23 -10.74 -6.38 -1.42
CA ALA A 23 -10.06 -6.04 -0.18
C ALA A 23 -10.00 -7.29 0.70
N VAL A 24 -8.82 -7.63 1.19
CA VAL A 24 -8.58 -8.88 1.91
C VAL A 24 -7.89 -8.60 3.24
N CYS A 25 -8.37 -9.24 4.29
CA CYS A 25 -7.71 -9.23 5.58
C CYS A 25 -6.78 -10.45 5.66
N MET A 26 -5.48 -10.21 5.58
CA MET A 26 -4.48 -11.27 5.60
C MET A 26 -3.32 -10.91 6.50
N TYR A 27 -2.75 -11.92 7.13
CA TYR A 27 -1.50 -11.82 7.84
C TYR A 27 -0.47 -12.69 7.11
N ILE A 28 0.46 -12.05 6.42
CA ILE A 28 1.40 -12.72 5.54
C ILE A 28 2.71 -12.99 6.29
N THR A 29 3.02 -14.25 6.49
CA THR A 29 4.27 -14.67 7.13
C THR A 29 5.18 -15.50 6.21
N ASN A 30 4.72 -15.76 4.99
CA ASN A 30 5.40 -16.62 4.04
C ASN A 30 5.35 -16.00 2.66
N ILE A 31 6.48 -16.01 1.96
CA ILE A 31 6.60 -15.44 0.60
C ILE A 31 5.67 -16.13 -0.41
N ASP A 32 5.30 -17.39 -0.15
CA ASP A 32 4.43 -18.16 -1.03
C ASP A 32 2.94 -18.00 -0.71
N ALA A 33 2.60 -17.04 0.16
CA ALA A 33 1.22 -16.83 0.61
C ALA A 33 0.24 -16.54 -0.53
N PHE A 34 0.70 -16.02 -1.65
CA PHE A 34 -0.14 -15.70 -2.80
C PHE A 34 -0.16 -16.78 -3.88
N ASP A 35 0.50 -17.93 -3.65
CA ASP A 35 0.44 -19.04 -4.59
C ASP A 35 -1.01 -19.49 -4.75
N GLY A 36 -1.45 -19.63 -5.99
CA GLY A 36 -2.83 -19.99 -6.29
C GLY A 36 -3.83 -18.82 -6.23
N ILE A 37 -3.39 -17.64 -5.78
CA ILE A 37 -4.22 -16.43 -5.83
C ILE A 37 -3.79 -15.63 -7.05
N PRO A 38 -4.73 -15.26 -7.96
CA PRO A 38 -4.35 -14.58 -9.20
C PRO A 38 -4.07 -13.10 -8.98
N VAL A 39 -3.08 -12.79 -8.14
CA VAL A 39 -2.75 -11.38 -7.82
C VAL A 39 -2.23 -10.61 -9.02
N GLY A 40 -1.63 -11.30 -9.98
CA GLY A 40 -1.18 -10.66 -11.23
C GLY A 40 -2.32 -10.16 -12.12
N TYR A 41 -3.55 -10.58 -11.87
CA TYR A 41 -4.73 -10.07 -12.56
C TYR A 41 -4.98 -8.59 -12.24
N PHE A 42 -4.58 -8.15 -11.05
CA PHE A 42 -4.84 -6.78 -10.61
C PHE A 42 -3.81 -5.81 -11.19
N ASP A 43 -4.26 -4.62 -11.55
CA ASP A 43 -3.38 -3.56 -12.03
C ASP A 43 -2.52 -2.99 -10.93
N VAL A 44 -3.08 -2.89 -9.73
CA VAL A 44 -2.43 -2.29 -8.57
C VAL A 44 -2.71 -3.12 -7.33
N CYS A 45 -1.68 -3.36 -6.53
CA CYS A 45 -1.83 -3.93 -5.18
C CYS A 45 -1.40 -2.90 -4.15
N VAL A 46 -2.27 -2.62 -3.18
CA VAL A 46 -2.02 -1.67 -2.10
C VAL A 46 -1.78 -2.43 -0.81
N VAL A 47 -0.63 -2.23 -0.19
CA VAL A 47 -0.25 -2.87 1.06
C VAL A 47 -0.35 -1.84 2.18
N GLY A 48 -1.42 -1.93 2.96
CA GLY A 48 -1.70 -0.98 4.05
C GLY A 48 -1.08 -1.34 5.40
N ILE A 49 -0.30 -2.40 5.45
CA ILE A 49 0.31 -2.91 6.68
C ILE A 49 1.53 -2.05 7.04
N GLY A 50 1.41 -1.17 8.03
CA GLY A 50 2.49 -0.27 8.42
C GLY A 50 3.01 -0.46 9.83
N GLU A 51 2.27 -1.14 10.70
CA GLU A 51 2.68 -1.33 12.09
C GLU A 51 3.72 -2.44 12.26
N SER A 52 3.77 -3.40 11.34
CA SER A 52 4.75 -4.48 11.37
C SER A 52 5.64 -4.41 10.15
N VAL A 53 6.87 -3.98 10.35
CA VAL A 53 7.85 -3.84 9.26
C VAL A 53 8.10 -5.19 8.59
N SER A 54 8.29 -6.25 9.37
CA SER A 54 8.57 -7.59 8.82
C SER A 54 7.41 -8.11 7.98
N VAL A 55 6.18 -7.97 8.44
CA VAL A 55 5.00 -8.42 7.69
C VAL A 55 4.85 -7.60 6.40
N SER A 56 5.06 -6.29 6.47
CA SER A 56 5.02 -5.42 5.29
C SER A 56 6.06 -5.84 4.25
N ILE A 57 7.28 -6.09 4.67
CA ILE A 57 8.38 -6.49 3.77
C ILE A 57 8.07 -7.82 3.10
N ILE A 58 7.65 -8.81 3.88
CA ILE A 58 7.31 -10.13 3.35
C ILE A 58 6.15 -10.04 2.36
N THR A 59 5.14 -9.25 2.69
CA THR A 59 3.99 -9.04 1.81
C THR A 59 4.40 -8.42 0.49
N CYS A 60 5.19 -7.35 0.53
CA CYS A 60 5.66 -6.67 -0.69
C CYS A 60 6.53 -7.59 -1.53
N LEU A 61 7.44 -8.33 -0.90
CA LEU A 61 8.29 -9.28 -1.61
C LEU A 61 7.45 -10.38 -2.27
N ALA A 62 6.47 -10.92 -1.56
CA ALA A 62 5.58 -11.96 -2.09
C ALA A 62 4.79 -11.44 -3.30
N LEU A 63 4.31 -10.22 -3.26
CA LEU A 63 3.60 -9.62 -4.39
C LEU A 63 4.52 -9.42 -5.60
N LYS A 64 5.72 -8.94 -5.38
CA LYS A 64 6.69 -8.76 -6.47
C LYS A 64 7.07 -10.12 -7.08
N GLU A 65 7.28 -11.13 -6.27
CA GLU A 65 7.59 -12.49 -6.74
C GLU A 65 6.40 -13.09 -7.53
N ALA A 66 5.18 -12.74 -7.15
CA ALA A 66 3.98 -13.20 -7.84
C ALA A 66 3.72 -12.45 -9.15
N GLY A 67 4.54 -11.48 -9.51
CA GLY A 67 4.47 -10.77 -10.79
C GLY A 67 3.48 -9.63 -10.82
N VAL A 68 3.13 -9.05 -9.68
CA VAL A 68 2.25 -7.89 -9.62
C VAL A 68 2.91 -6.70 -10.32
N ASN A 69 2.16 -6.03 -11.20
CA ASN A 69 2.69 -4.95 -12.02
C ASN A 69 3.02 -3.68 -11.25
N TYR A 70 2.21 -3.33 -10.27
CA TYR A 70 2.39 -2.09 -9.52
C TYR A 70 2.00 -2.28 -8.07
N VAL A 71 2.96 -2.06 -7.18
CA VAL A 71 2.75 -2.20 -5.73
C VAL A 71 2.90 -0.85 -5.05
N ILE A 72 1.88 -0.47 -4.32
CA ILE A 72 1.89 0.71 -3.46
C ILE A 72 1.92 0.23 -2.02
N ALA A 73 2.85 0.70 -1.21
CA ALA A 73 2.96 0.29 0.18
C ALA A 73 3.02 1.50 1.12
N LYS A 74 2.40 1.34 2.27
CA LYS A 74 2.50 2.30 3.36
C LYS A 74 3.74 1.98 4.19
N ALA A 75 4.58 2.97 4.47
CA ALA A 75 5.71 2.82 5.37
C ALA A 75 5.37 3.42 6.73
N GLY A 76 5.79 2.77 7.81
CA GLY A 76 5.57 3.26 9.17
C GLY A 76 6.53 4.36 9.57
N ASP A 77 7.74 4.35 8.99
CA ASP A 77 8.77 5.36 9.26
C ASP A 77 9.78 5.40 8.10
N LYS A 78 10.77 6.27 8.23
CA LYS A 78 11.77 6.47 7.17
C LYS A 78 12.64 5.25 6.92
N LEU A 79 12.98 4.49 7.96
CA LEU A 79 13.76 3.27 7.79
C LEU A 79 12.97 2.22 7.02
N HIS A 80 11.71 2.03 7.37
CA HIS A 80 10.81 1.14 6.67
C HIS A 80 10.72 1.52 5.18
N LYS A 81 10.56 2.82 4.90
CA LYS A 81 10.53 3.34 3.54
C LYS A 81 11.79 2.96 2.76
N ARG A 82 12.97 3.12 3.37
CA ARG A 82 14.25 2.77 2.73
C ARG A 82 14.33 1.29 2.39
N ILE A 83 13.83 0.43 3.26
CA ILE A 83 13.81 -1.01 3.00
C ILE A 83 12.90 -1.32 1.81
N LEU A 84 11.71 -0.71 1.78
CA LEU A 84 10.77 -0.91 0.68
C LEU A 84 11.33 -0.39 -0.65
N GLU A 85 12.09 0.69 -0.62
CA GLU A 85 12.78 1.20 -1.82
C GLU A 85 13.76 0.16 -2.36
N LYS A 86 14.47 -0.55 -1.49
CA LYS A 86 15.40 -1.60 -1.89
C LYS A 86 14.71 -2.82 -2.47
N LEU A 87 13.42 -3.03 -2.16
CA LEU A 87 12.62 -4.10 -2.72
C LEU A 87 11.96 -3.70 -4.04
N ASP A 88 12.27 -2.54 -4.57
CA ASP A 88 11.68 -2.01 -5.81
C ASP A 88 10.16 -1.89 -5.75
N VAL A 89 9.62 -1.54 -4.58
CA VAL A 89 8.20 -1.19 -4.46
C VAL A 89 7.97 0.08 -5.29
N ASP A 90 6.93 0.06 -6.10
CA ASP A 90 6.69 1.08 -7.11
C ASP A 90 6.34 2.45 -6.52
N GLU A 91 5.57 2.46 -5.45
CA GLU A 91 5.21 3.69 -4.76
C GLU A 91 5.15 3.45 -3.25
N ILE A 92 5.75 4.34 -2.48
CA ILE A 92 5.79 4.23 -1.02
C ILE A 92 5.20 5.49 -0.41
N VAL A 93 4.21 5.29 0.45
CA VAL A 93 3.54 6.39 1.15
C VAL A 93 4.00 6.39 2.60
N LEU A 94 4.56 7.50 3.04
CA LEU A 94 4.86 7.75 4.44
C LEU A 94 3.75 8.65 4.97
N PRO A 95 2.79 8.12 5.77
CA PRO A 95 1.55 8.84 6.06
C PRO A 95 1.70 10.25 6.61
N GLU A 96 2.69 10.47 7.47
CA GLU A 96 2.93 11.81 8.03
C GLU A 96 3.29 12.83 6.95
N GLU A 97 4.19 12.48 6.04
CA GLU A 97 4.57 13.35 4.93
C GLU A 97 3.41 13.56 3.98
N TYR A 98 2.70 12.47 3.65
CA TYR A 98 1.58 12.52 2.75
C TYR A 98 0.46 13.40 3.29
N LEU A 99 0.11 13.25 4.57
CA LEU A 99 -0.92 14.08 5.21
C LEU A 99 -0.52 15.55 5.21
N GLY A 100 0.76 15.84 5.45
CA GLY A 100 1.25 17.22 5.40
C GLY A 100 1.06 17.86 4.04
N VAL A 101 1.43 17.14 2.98
CA VAL A 101 1.26 17.62 1.60
C VAL A 101 -0.22 17.78 1.26
N MET A 102 -1.05 16.80 1.58
CA MET A 102 -2.49 16.87 1.29
C MET A 102 -3.17 17.99 2.05
N THR A 103 -2.78 18.21 3.30
CA THR A 103 -3.31 19.31 4.10
C THR A 103 -2.94 20.66 3.51
N ALA A 104 -1.68 20.83 3.10
CA ALA A 104 -1.21 22.05 2.47
C ALA A 104 -1.97 22.32 1.17
N LYS A 105 -2.13 21.31 0.32
CA LYS A 105 -2.91 21.43 -0.91
C LYS A 105 -4.34 21.84 -0.63
N SER A 106 -4.98 21.20 0.33
CA SER A 106 -6.36 21.47 0.70
C SER A 106 -6.53 22.93 1.16
N ILE A 107 -5.61 23.41 1.99
CA ILE A 107 -5.63 24.81 2.45
C ILE A 107 -5.48 25.78 1.28
N LEU A 108 -4.52 25.51 0.40
CA LEU A 108 -4.25 26.39 -0.73
C LEU A 108 -5.40 26.40 -1.74
N GLU A 109 -6.01 25.26 -1.98
CA GLU A 109 -7.17 25.14 -2.86
C GLU A 109 -8.38 25.89 -2.29
N SER A 110 -8.62 25.80 -0.97
CA SER A 110 -9.72 26.48 -0.33
C SER A 110 -9.57 27.99 -0.37
N LYS A 111 -8.33 28.49 -0.56
CA LYS A 111 -8.02 29.93 -0.69
C LYS A 111 -7.80 30.35 -2.14
N ASP A 112 -8.19 29.52 -3.09
CA ASP A 112 -7.97 29.71 -4.53
C ASP A 112 -6.48 29.85 -4.92
N LEU A 113 -5.60 29.28 -4.12
CA LEU A 113 -4.16 29.27 -4.38
C LEU A 113 -3.75 27.92 -4.98
N LYS A 114 -4.18 27.66 -6.19
CA LYS A 114 -4.05 26.36 -6.83
C LYS A 114 -2.69 26.00 -7.38
N LYS A 115 -1.67 26.79 -7.10
CA LYS A 115 -0.32 26.55 -7.63
C LYS A 115 0.55 25.91 -6.57
N ILE A 116 0.59 24.62 -6.55
CA ILE A 116 1.54 23.89 -5.73
C ILE A 116 2.28 22.94 -6.63
#